data_1b5f969c1c509be041320e4958318412
#
_entry.id   1b5f969c1c509be041320e4958318412
#
_cell.length_a   1.000
_cell.length_b   1.000
_cell.length_c   1.000
_cell.angle_alpha   90.00
_cell.angle_beta   90.00
_cell.angle_gamma   90.00
#
_symmetry.space_group_name_H-M   'P 1'
#
loop_
_entity.id
_entity.type
_entity.pdbx_description
1 polymer ?
#
loop_
_entity_poly.entity_id
_entity_poly.type
_entity_poly.pdbx_seq_one_letter_code
_entity_poly.pdbx_strand_id
1 'polypeptide(L)'
;VSGKSRDSRAGFALVEMLAALVLVLLTLGVVYQAYGTAFETSARAERVTEALLAAESKLTEVAAMRPLGAGATSGLLADGYSWRAVVSPYSAGLRSDPDVMPVRAFDIEVTVAWGGRAHQSVTLGTIRVVPRGRDG
;
A
#
# COMPACT_ATOMS: atom_id res chain seq x y z
N VAL A 1 76.79 -5.17 -10.15
CA VAL A 1 75.59 -5.92 -10.52
C VAL A 1 74.56 -5.79 -9.43
N SER A 2 73.72 -4.78 -9.48
CA SER A 2 72.63 -4.67 -8.52
C SER A 2 71.49 -3.82 -9.13
N GLY A 3 70.63 -4.43 -9.86
CA GLY A 3 69.57 -3.71 -10.56
C GLY A 3 68.27 -4.47 -10.81
N LYS A 4 68.02 -5.63 -10.19
CA LYS A 4 66.90 -6.49 -10.55
C LYS A 4 65.80 -6.72 -9.50
N SER A 5 65.92 -6.08 -8.34
CA SER A 5 64.97 -6.30 -7.26
C SER A 5 63.93 -5.18 -7.01
N ARG A 6 64.02 -4.08 -7.75
CA ARG A 6 63.07 -2.94 -7.65
C ARG A 6 61.84 -3.09 -8.52
N ASP A 7 61.96 -3.73 -9.68
CA ASP A 7 60.81 -3.86 -10.62
C ASP A 7 59.73 -4.83 -10.13
N SER A 8 60.08 -5.90 -9.37
CA SER A 8 59.08 -6.86 -8.87
C SER A 8 58.27 -6.30 -7.73
N ARG A 9 58.80 -5.35 -6.94
CA ARG A 9 58.04 -4.66 -5.88
C ARG A 9 57.07 -3.63 -6.42
N ALA A 10 57.43 -2.93 -7.51
CA ALA A 10 56.56 -1.97 -8.19
C ALA A 10 55.36 -2.65 -8.86
N GLY A 11 55.60 -3.82 -9.49
CA GLY A 11 54.55 -4.62 -10.10
C GLY A 11 53.58 -5.24 -9.06
N PHE A 12 54.09 -5.64 -7.91
CA PHE A 12 53.24 -6.15 -6.82
C PHE A 12 52.37 -5.10 -6.20
N ALA A 13 52.90 -3.89 -6.00
CA ALA A 13 52.13 -2.73 -5.51
C ALA A 13 51.04 -2.30 -6.48
N LEU A 14 51.28 -2.38 -7.78
CA LEU A 14 50.28 -2.05 -8.82
C LEU A 14 49.12 -3.03 -8.81
N VAL A 15 49.39 -4.32 -8.70
CA VAL A 15 48.33 -5.36 -8.60
C VAL A 15 47.52 -5.23 -7.32
N GLU A 16 48.18 -4.90 -6.23
CA GLU A 16 47.50 -4.63 -4.94
C GLU A 16 46.57 -3.42 -5.02
N MET A 17 47.01 -2.31 -5.64
CA MET A 17 46.15 -1.16 -5.87
C MET A 17 45.00 -1.46 -6.80
N LEU A 18 45.18 -2.26 -7.84
CA LEU A 18 44.12 -2.70 -8.74
C LEU A 18 43.11 -3.56 -8.00
N ALA A 19 43.58 -4.50 -7.21
CA ALA A 19 42.70 -5.35 -6.38
C ALA A 19 41.89 -4.53 -5.36
N ALA A 20 42.54 -3.57 -4.69
CA ALA A 20 41.87 -2.65 -3.78
C ALA A 20 40.82 -1.80 -4.49
N LEU A 21 41.12 -1.28 -5.69
CA LEU A 21 40.20 -0.50 -6.48
C LEU A 21 38.98 -1.32 -6.90
N VAL A 22 39.18 -2.57 -7.35
CA VAL A 22 38.09 -3.48 -7.72
C VAL A 22 37.18 -3.77 -6.51
N LEU A 23 37.76 -4.01 -5.33
CA LEU A 23 36.98 -4.22 -4.09
C LEU A 23 36.17 -2.99 -3.71
N VAL A 24 36.73 -1.79 -3.85
CA VAL A 24 36.02 -0.53 -3.60
C VAL A 24 34.87 -0.34 -4.57
N LEU A 25 35.09 -0.60 -5.86
CA LEU A 25 34.02 -0.49 -6.87
C LEU A 25 32.91 -1.51 -6.66
N LEU A 26 33.23 -2.74 -6.27
CA LEU A 26 32.24 -3.76 -5.92
C LEU A 26 31.40 -3.36 -4.71
N THR A 27 32.05 -2.87 -3.64
CA THR A 27 31.34 -2.41 -2.44
C THR A 27 30.47 -1.19 -2.74
N LEU A 28 30.96 -0.24 -3.53
CA LEU A 28 30.17 0.91 -3.97
C LEU A 28 28.95 0.47 -4.80
N GLY A 29 29.11 -0.51 -5.67
CA GLY A 29 28.03 -1.07 -6.48
C GLY A 29 26.91 -1.67 -5.63
N VAL A 30 27.26 -2.46 -4.62
CA VAL A 30 26.30 -3.05 -3.68
C VAL A 30 25.56 -1.98 -2.87
N VAL A 31 26.31 -0.97 -2.39
CA VAL A 31 25.72 0.14 -1.63
C VAL A 31 24.75 0.94 -2.53
N TYR A 32 25.12 1.22 -3.76
CA TYR A 32 24.28 1.93 -4.72
C TYR A 32 22.99 1.16 -5.03
N GLN A 33 23.07 -0.15 -5.17
CA GLN A 33 21.92 -1.02 -5.38
C GLN A 33 20.99 -1.04 -4.16
N ALA A 34 21.55 -1.06 -2.94
CA ALA A 34 20.77 -1.00 -1.71
C ALA A 34 19.99 0.32 -1.57
N TYR A 35 20.60 1.44 -1.95
CA TYR A 35 19.91 2.74 -1.97
C TYR A 35 18.78 2.78 -3.00
N GLY A 36 18.98 2.24 -4.20
CA GLY A 36 17.95 2.19 -5.23
C GLY A 36 16.68 1.47 -4.76
N THR A 37 16.82 0.30 -4.15
CA THR A 37 15.69 -0.47 -3.61
C THR A 37 15.01 0.22 -2.42
N ALA A 38 15.76 0.96 -1.60
CA ALA A 38 15.18 1.71 -0.49
C ALA A 38 14.25 2.84 -0.98
N PHE A 39 14.65 3.56 -2.02
CA PHE A 39 13.82 4.63 -2.59
C PHE A 39 12.53 4.10 -3.23
N GLU A 40 12.59 3.00 -3.97
CA GLU A 40 11.41 2.37 -4.57
C GLU A 40 10.42 1.89 -3.49
N THR A 41 10.94 1.32 -2.41
CA THR A 41 10.13 0.85 -1.28
C THR A 41 9.46 2.01 -0.55
N SER A 42 10.17 3.12 -0.32
CA SER A 42 9.61 4.32 0.30
C SER A 42 8.50 4.96 -0.54
N ALA A 43 8.71 5.11 -1.84
CA ALA A 43 7.70 5.67 -2.75
C ALA A 43 6.44 4.78 -2.82
N ARG A 44 6.62 3.46 -2.74
CA ARG A 44 5.49 2.53 -2.69
C ARG A 44 4.72 2.62 -1.36
N ALA A 45 5.42 2.72 -0.24
CA ALA A 45 4.81 2.89 1.08
C ALA A 45 4.00 4.20 1.18
N GLU A 46 4.50 5.28 0.61
CA GLU A 46 3.80 6.56 0.55
C GLU A 46 2.48 6.46 -0.20
N ARG A 47 2.46 5.84 -1.39
CA ARG A 47 1.24 5.62 -2.16
C ARG A 47 0.22 4.74 -1.45
N VAL A 48 0.66 3.70 -0.74
CA VAL A 48 -0.22 2.88 0.08
C VAL A 48 -0.85 3.69 1.21
N THR A 49 -0.06 4.54 1.86
CA THR A 49 -0.55 5.42 2.94
C THR A 49 -1.58 6.41 2.44
N GLU A 50 -1.34 7.06 1.29
CA GLU A 50 -2.29 7.96 0.65
C GLU A 50 -3.60 7.25 0.28
N ALA A 51 -3.50 6.06 -0.31
CA ALA A 51 -4.67 5.25 -0.65
C ALA A 51 -5.47 4.84 0.60
N LEU A 52 -4.78 4.52 1.70
CA LEU A 52 -5.41 4.16 2.97
C LEU A 52 -6.19 5.33 3.57
N LEU A 53 -5.59 6.52 3.61
CA LEU A 53 -6.26 7.74 4.08
C LEU A 53 -7.47 8.10 3.20
N ALA A 54 -7.35 7.95 1.89
CA ALA A 54 -8.46 8.16 0.97
C ALA A 54 -9.59 7.15 1.19
N ALA A 55 -9.25 5.87 1.42
CA ALA A 55 -10.21 4.81 1.71
C ALA A 55 -10.94 5.07 3.05
N GLU A 56 -10.23 5.49 4.09
CA GLU A 56 -10.81 5.84 5.39
C GLU A 56 -11.76 7.03 5.29
N SER A 57 -11.38 8.07 4.56
CA SER A 57 -12.22 9.23 4.31
C SER A 57 -13.51 8.85 3.58
N LYS A 58 -13.41 8.02 2.53
CA LYS A 58 -14.58 7.55 1.76
C LYS A 58 -15.44 6.58 2.56
N LEU A 59 -14.84 5.73 3.37
CA LEU A 59 -15.58 4.83 4.27
C LEU A 59 -16.42 5.63 5.27
N THR A 60 -15.85 6.67 5.85
CA THR A 60 -16.55 7.57 6.78
C THR A 60 -17.70 8.32 6.08
N GLU A 61 -17.46 8.81 4.87
CA GLU A 61 -18.48 9.50 4.06
C GLU A 61 -19.66 8.57 3.74
N VAL A 62 -19.38 7.37 3.23
CA VAL A 62 -20.43 6.38 2.89
C VAL A 62 -21.17 5.90 4.14
N ALA A 63 -20.45 5.66 5.23
CA ALA A 63 -21.05 5.25 6.49
C ALA A 63 -21.95 6.36 7.10
N ALA A 64 -21.72 7.62 6.79
CA ALA A 64 -22.56 8.74 7.25
C ALA A 64 -23.81 8.96 6.42
N MET A 65 -23.93 8.36 5.22
CA MET A 65 -25.10 8.52 4.36
C MET A 65 -26.40 8.09 5.06
N ARG A 66 -27.44 8.86 4.85
CA ARG A 66 -28.80 8.56 5.36
C ARG A 66 -29.83 8.85 4.28
N PRO A 67 -30.69 7.88 3.91
CA PRO A 67 -30.70 6.50 4.39
C PRO A 67 -29.52 5.69 3.85
N LEU A 68 -29.00 4.76 4.65
CA LEU A 68 -28.01 3.79 4.19
C LEU A 68 -28.74 2.65 3.48
N GLY A 69 -28.47 2.47 2.19
CA GLY A 69 -29.06 1.44 1.35
C GLY A 69 -28.00 0.56 0.70
N ALA A 70 -28.37 -0.68 0.40
CA ALA A 70 -27.50 -1.57 -0.36
C ALA A 70 -27.24 -1.00 -1.78
N GLY A 71 -26.01 -1.05 -2.24
CA GLY A 71 -25.63 -0.55 -3.55
C GLY A 71 -24.13 -0.42 -3.70
N ALA A 72 -23.70 -0.02 -4.89
CA ALA A 72 -22.30 0.27 -5.20
C ALA A 72 -22.17 1.68 -5.76
N THR A 73 -21.15 2.39 -5.32
CA THR A 73 -20.79 3.72 -5.79
C THR A 73 -19.29 3.75 -6.10
N SER A 74 -18.90 4.46 -7.12
CA SER A 74 -17.50 4.59 -7.50
C SER A 74 -17.21 5.96 -8.08
N GLY A 75 -15.93 6.33 -8.07
CA GLY A 75 -15.49 7.61 -8.61
C GLY A 75 -13.98 7.66 -8.79
N LEU A 76 -13.51 8.78 -9.30
CA LEU A 76 -12.10 9.09 -9.42
C LEU A 76 -11.69 10.08 -8.33
N LEU A 77 -10.49 9.89 -7.81
CA LEU A 77 -9.80 10.81 -6.94
C LEU A 77 -8.68 11.51 -7.73
N ALA A 78 -8.06 12.51 -7.12
CA ALA A 78 -6.86 13.14 -7.67
C ALA A 78 -5.74 12.11 -7.88
N ASP A 79 -4.75 12.46 -8.68
CA ASP A 79 -3.48 11.72 -8.88
C ASP A 79 -3.63 10.27 -9.41
N GLY A 80 -4.75 10.00 -10.13
CA GLY A 80 -4.96 8.71 -10.78
C GLY A 80 -5.45 7.59 -9.86
N TYR A 81 -5.93 7.94 -8.67
CA TYR A 81 -6.62 7.00 -7.80
C TYR A 81 -8.09 6.87 -8.22
N SER A 82 -8.60 5.65 -8.14
CA SER A 82 -10.03 5.35 -8.26
C SER A 82 -10.55 4.71 -6.99
N TRP A 83 -11.79 4.95 -6.64
CA TRP A 83 -12.41 4.34 -5.48
C TRP A 83 -13.73 3.67 -5.85
N ARG A 84 -14.06 2.65 -5.11
CA ARG A 84 -15.34 1.93 -5.19
C ARG A 84 -15.80 1.60 -3.77
N ALA A 85 -17.04 1.94 -3.47
CA ALA A 85 -17.71 1.57 -2.23
C ALA A 85 -18.85 0.59 -2.55
N VAL A 86 -18.95 -0.46 -1.77
CA VAL A 86 -20.02 -1.46 -1.85
C VAL A 86 -20.68 -1.54 -0.48
N VAL A 87 -22.00 -1.36 -0.45
CA VAL A 87 -22.82 -1.52 0.75
C VAL A 87 -23.70 -2.74 0.54
N SER A 88 -23.57 -3.73 1.39
CA SER A 88 -24.36 -4.95 1.33
C SER A 88 -25.05 -5.26 2.67
N PRO A 89 -26.22 -5.91 2.66
CA PRO A 89 -26.85 -6.34 3.90
C PRO A 89 -25.97 -7.37 4.61
N TYR A 90 -25.66 -7.13 5.86
CA TYR A 90 -24.91 -8.06 6.69
C TYR A 90 -25.85 -9.11 7.27
N SER A 91 -25.71 -10.36 6.85
CA SER A 91 -26.61 -11.46 7.22
C SER A 91 -25.97 -12.52 8.14
N ALA A 92 -24.68 -12.39 8.49
CA ALA A 92 -24.00 -13.39 9.28
C ALA A 92 -24.47 -13.39 10.74
N GLY A 93 -25.35 -14.34 11.06
CA GLY A 93 -25.60 -14.78 12.43
C GLY A 93 -26.41 -13.88 13.35
N LEU A 94 -26.88 -12.75 12.90
CA LEU A 94 -27.87 -11.97 13.66
C LEU A 94 -29.22 -12.70 13.54
N ARG A 95 -29.51 -13.60 14.48
CA ARG A 95 -30.88 -14.01 14.74
C ARG A 95 -31.58 -12.75 15.23
N SER A 96 -32.19 -12.04 14.29
CA SER A 96 -33.13 -10.98 14.61
C SER A 96 -34.33 -11.64 15.23
N ASP A 97 -34.31 -11.72 16.54
CA ASP A 97 -35.53 -11.94 17.28
C ASP A 97 -36.39 -10.69 17.05
N PRO A 98 -37.52 -10.77 16.33
CA PRO A 98 -38.29 -9.60 15.93
C PRO A 98 -38.80 -8.80 17.12
N ASP A 99 -38.80 -9.35 18.33
CA ASP A 99 -39.30 -8.72 19.55
C ASP A 99 -38.22 -7.95 20.34
N VAL A 100 -36.92 -8.11 20.03
CA VAL A 100 -35.88 -7.57 20.91
C VAL A 100 -35.23 -6.27 20.41
N MET A 101 -35.04 -6.06 19.11
CA MET A 101 -34.68 -4.76 18.52
C MET A 101 -34.71 -4.85 16.97
N PRO A 102 -35.50 -4.04 16.29
CA PRO A 102 -35.49 -4.00 14.84
C PRO A 102 -34.26 -3.22 14.35
N VAL A 103 -33.13 -3.91 14.22
CA VAL A 103 -31.92 -3.35 13.65
C VAL A 103 -31.61 -4.00 12.31
N ARG A 104 -30.99 -3.25 11.39
CA ARG A 104 -30.38 -3.74 10.17
C ARG A 104 -28.88 -3.50 10.26
N ALA A 105 -28.10 -4.49 9.91
CA ALA A 105 -26.67 -4.35 9.77
C ALA A 105 -26.29 -4.31 8.29
N PHE A 106 -25.36 -3.45 7.94
CA PHE A 106 -24.77 -3.35 6.61
C PHE A 106 -23.28 -3.52 6.71
N ASP A 107 -22.75 -4.27 5.77
CA ASP A 107 -21.31 -4.34 5.50
C ASP A 107 -20.96 -3.29 4.46
N ILE A 108 -19.98 -2.47 4.77
CA ILE A 108 -19.52 -1.38 3.90
C ILE A 108 -18.06 -1.66 3.59
N GLU A 109 -17.76 -1.91 2.33
CA GLU A 109 -16.41 -2.07 1.82
C GLU A 109 -16.04 -0.91 0.90
N VAL A 110 -14.87 -0.32 1.12
CA VAL A 110 -14.29 0.70 0.25
C VAL A 110 -12.94 0.23 -0.26
N THR A 111 -12.80 0.16 -1.56
CA THR A 111 -11.55 -0.17 -2.24
C THR A 111 -11.03 1.08 -2.96
N VAL A 112 -9.78 1.42 -2.73
CA VAL A 112 -9.04 2.45 -3.46
C VAL A 112 -7.96 1.76 -4.28
N ALA A 113 -7.93 2.02 -5.58
CA ALA A 113 -6.99 1.41 -6.53
C ALA A 113 -6.19 2.48 -7.28
N TRP A 114 -4.94 2.14 -7.62
CA TRP A 114 -4.01 2.99 -8.37
C TRP A 114 -3.08 2.16 -9.25
N GLY A 115 -2.28 2.83 -10.09
CA GLY A 115 -1.21 2.18 -10.84
C GLY A 115 -1.60 1.58 -12.18
N GLY A 116 -2.76 1.89 -12.73
CA GLY A 116 -3.17 1.52 -14.09
C GLY A 116 -3.08 0.02 -14.38
N ARG A 117 -2.07 -0.41 -15.13
CA ARG A 117 -1.88 -1.83 -15.50
C ARG A 117 -1.43 -2.74 -14.35
N ALA A 118 -0.75 -2.19 -13.35
CA ALA A 118 -0.35 -2.91 -12.15
C ALA A 118 -1.36 -2.62 -11.04
N HIS A 119 -2.53 -3.21 -11.13
CA HIS A 119 -3.63 -3.01 -10.17
C HIS A 119 -3.16 -3.19 -8.72
N GLN A 120 -2.81 -2.08 -8.08
CA GLN A 120 -2.56 -2.02 -6.66
C GLN A 120 -3.82 -1.45 -6.00
N SER A 121 -4.25 -2.03 -4.91
CA SER A 121 -5.44 -1.58 -4.21
C SER A 121 -5.34 -1.81 -2.71
N VAL A 122 -6.07 -0.99 -1.98
CA VAL A 122 -6.30 -1.13 -0.55
C VAL A 122 -7.81 -1.21 -0.33
N THR A 123 -8.26 -2.15 0.48
CA THR A 123 -9.68 -2.30 0.83
C THR A 123 -9.84 -2.15 2.34
N LEU A 124 -10.77 -1.28 2.73
CA LEU A 124 -11.23 -1.12 4.11
C LEU A 124 -12.69 -1.52 4.21
N GLY A 125 -13.06 -2.21 5.30
CA GLY A 125 -14.42 -2.59 5.56
C GLY A 125 -14.88 -2.25 6.97
N THR A 126 -16.17 -2.00 7.15
CA THR A 126 -16.81 -1.81 8.45
C THR A 126 -18.24 -2.31 8.42
N ILE A 127 -18.72 -2.72 9.59
CA ILE A 127 -20.13 -3.08 9.77
C ILE A 127 -20.85 -1.95 10.47
N ARG A 128 -21.95 -1.48 9.88
CA ARG A 128 -22.80 -0.47 10.48
C ARG A 128 -24.17 -1.02 10.82
N VAL A 129 -24.57 -0.82 12.08
CA VAL A 129 -25.89 -1.15 12.55
C VAL A 129 -26.76 0.11 12.54
N VAL A 130 -27.91 0.03 11.89
CA VAL A 130 -28.91 1.11 11.85
C VAL A 130 -30.23 0.62 12.43
N PRO A 131 -30.94 1.45 13.20
CA PRO A 131 -32.28 1.11 13.62
C PRO A 131 -33.20 0.91 12.42
N ARG A 132 -34.06 -0.10 12.44
CA ARG A 132 -35.13 -0.23 11.46
C ARG A 132 -36.14 0.89 11.74
N GLY A 133 -36.15 1.94 10.91
CA GLY A 133 -37.15 2.98 11.03
C GLY A 133 -38.56 2.37 11.06
N ARG A 134 -39.39 2.81 11.98
CA ARG A 134 -40.82 2.59 11.88
C ARG A 134 -41.24 3.41 10.66
N ASP A 135 -41.43 2.74 9.53
CA ASP A 135 -42.19 3.33 8.42
C ASP A 135 -43.62 3.42 8.95
N GLY A 136 -43.98 4.68 9.29
CA GLY A 136 -45.34 5.04 9.60
C GLY A 136 -46.12 5.30 8.33
#